data_c593b7cef3edd38b8e48032e5c797819
#
_entry.id   c593b7cef3edd38b8e48032e5c797819
#
_cell.length_a   1.000
_cell.length_b   1.000
_cell.length_c   1.000
_cell.angle_alpha   90.00
_cell.angle_beta   90.00
_cell.angle_gamma   90.00
#
_symmetry.space_group_name_H-M   'P 1'
#
loop_
_entity.id
_entity.type
_entity.pdbx_description
1 polymer ?
#
loop_
_entity_poly.entity_id
_entity_poly.type
_entity_poly.pdbx_seq_one_letter_code
_entity_poly.pdbx_strand_id
1 'polypeptide(L)'
;MNLILQIFWNAGCQLVSLNFQTPDLPMQLNQGKFEFNGNCGWLIKPEFMRRTDKTFDPFAETPVDGVIAAQCSVQVIAGQFLSSKRVGTYVEVDMYGLPTDTIRNEFRTKVVPANGLNPMYNEEAFCFRKV
;
A
#
# COMPACT_ATOMS: atom_id res chain seq x y z
N MET A 1 -7.93 -17.87 -5.45
CA MET A 1 -7.69 -16.43 -5.72
C MET A 1 -8.48 -15.64 -4.70
N ASN A 2 -7.83 -14.71 -4.01
CA ASN A 2 -8.49 -13.83 -3.06
C ASN A 2 -9.06 -12.59 -3.76
N LEU A 3 -10.09 -11.97 -3.17
CA LEU A 3 -10.61 -10.68 -3.61
C LEU A 3 -9.71 -9.55 -3.08
N ILE A 4 -9.65 -8.43 -3.78
CA ILE A 4 -8.95 -7.24 -3.30
C ILE A 4 -9.69 -6.68 -2.09
N LEU A 5 -9.07 -6.77 -0.92
CA LEU A 5 -9.70 -6.44 0.37
C LEU A 5 -9.82 -4.94 0.62
N GLN A 6 -9.04 -4.13 -0.08
CA GLN A 6 -8.98 -2.69 0.14
C GLN A 6 -10.38 -2.05 0.05
N ILE A 7 -11.19 -2.47 -0.89
CA ILE A 7 -12.58 -1.97 -1.08
C ILE A 7 -13.43 -2.23 0.18
N PHE A 8 -13.32 -3.43 0.77
CA PHE A 8 -14.08 -3.78 1.97
C PHE A 8 -13.58 -3.03 3.21
N TRP A 9 -12.27 -2.85 3.35
CA TRP A 9 -11.71 -2.04 4.43
C TRP A 9 -12.09 -0.58 4.30
N ASN A 10 -12.09 -0.04 3.08
CA ASN A 10 -12.53 1.33 2.81
C ASN A 10 -14.01 1.52 3.16
N ALA A 11 -14.84 0.51 2.90
CA ALA A 11 -16.25 0.49 3.32
C ALA A 11 -16.45 0.26 4.84
N GLY A 12 -15.36 0.04 5.59
CA GLY A 12 -15.41 -0.12 7.04
C GLY A 12 -15.66 -1.54 7.53
N CYS A 13 -15.60 -2.55 6.66
CA CYS A 13 -15.74 -3.96 7.08
C CYS A 13 -14.65 -4.32 8.09
N GLN A 14 -15.05 -4.93 9.21
CA GLN A 14 -14.14 -5.31 10.29
C GLN A 14 -13.51 -6.68 10.07
N LEU A 15 -14.26 -7.61 9.50
CA LEU A 15 -13.83 -8.98 9.25
C LEU A 15 -14.00 -9.27 7.76
N VAL A 16 -12.90 -9.58 7.09
CA VAL A 16 -12.90 -9.96 5.68
C VAL A 16 -12.15 -11.28 5.52
N SER A 17 -12.83 -12.27 4.97
CA SER A 17 -12.27 -13.62 4.81
C SER A 17 -11.26 -13.70 3.68
N LEU A 18 -10.19 -14.44 3.90
CA LEU A 18 -9.12 -14.71 2.93
C LEU A 18 -8.78 -16.19 2.89
N ASN A 19 -8.35 -16.63 1.73
CA ASN A 19 -7.67 -17.92 1.56
C ASN A 19 -6.19 -17.75 1.96
N PHE A 20 -5.85 -18.04 3.19
CA PHE A 20 -4.49 -17.85 3.74
C PHE A 20 -3.44 -18.74 3.06
N GLN A 21 -3.83 -19.83 2.43
CA GLN A 21 -2.93 -20.69 1.66
C GLN A 21 -2.53 -20.11 0.30
N THR A 22 -3.13 -18.98 -0.13
CA THR A 22 -2.84 -18.34 -1.42
C THR A 22 -2.07 -17.04 -1.17
N PRO A 23 -0.74 -17.01 -1.41
CA PRO A 23 0.10 -15.83 -1.15
C PRO A 23 0.03 -14.81 -2.31
N ASP A 24 -1.18 -14.47 -2.72
CA ASP A 24 -1.43 -13.45 -3.73
C ASP A 24 -1.38 -12.03 -3.15
N LEU A 25 -1.49 -11.02 -4.01
CA LEU A 25 -1.43 -9.62 -3.60
C LEU A 25 -2.42 -9.27 -2.48
N PRO A 26 -3.70 -9.67 -2.51
CA PRO A 26 -4.60 -9.41 -1.39
C PRO A 26 -4.11 -9.95 -0.05
N MET A 27 -3.51 -11.15 -0.05
CA MET A 27 -2.94 -11.73 1.16
C MET A 27 -1.72 -10.94 1.66
N GLN A 28 -0.86 -10.49 0.76
CA GLN A 28 0.31 -9.66 1.10
C GLN A 28 -0.12 -8.31 1.68
N LEU A 29 -1.12 -7.65 1.08
CA LEU A 29 -1.69 -6.41 1.60
C LEU A 29 -2.31 -6.60 2.98
N ASN A 30 -3.02 -7.71 3.20
CA ASN A 30 -3.57 -8.04 4.51
C ASN A 30 -2.47 -8.23 5.55
N GLN A 31 -1.42 -8.98 5.22
CA GLN A 31 -0.30 -9.19 6.11
C GLN A 31 0.36 -7.86 6.47
N GLY A 32 0.76 -7.05 5.49
CA GLY A 32 1.40 -5.75 5.72
C GLY A 32 0.54 -4.80 6.54
N LYS A 33 -0.78 -4.77 6.29
CA LYS A 33 -1.71 -3.94 7.06
C LYS A 33 -1.75 -4.32 8.55
N PHE A 34 -1.83 -5.60 8.86
CA PHE A 34 -2.01 -6.08 10.24
C PHE A 34 -0.71 -6.42 10.96
N GLU A 35 0.45 -6.30 10.30
CA GLU A 35 1.77 -6.23 10.95
C GLU A 35 1.97 -4.92 11.72
N PHE A 36 1.29 -3.87 11.32
CA PHE A 36 1.26 -2.62 12.08
C PHE A 36 0.73 -2.86 13.50
N ASN A 37 1.09 -2.00 14.45
CA ASN A 37 0.71 -2.14 15.85
C ASN A 37 1.25 -3.42 16.52
N GLY A 38 2.51 -3.75 16.27
CA GLY A 38 3.23 -4.86 16.91
C GLY A 38 2.70 -6.25 16.59
N ASN A 39 2.15 -6.45 15.40
CA ASN A 39 1.60 -7.74 14.94
C ASN A 39 0.43 -8.27 15.79
N CYS A 40 -0.30 -7.40 16.46
CA CYS A 40 -1.42 -7.85 17.31
C CYS A 40 -2.69 -8.24 16.54
N GLY A 41 -2.70 -8.04 15.20
CA GLY A 41 -3.82 -8.41 14.34
C GLY A 41 -5.00 -7.42 14.34
N TRP A 42 -4.84 -6.26 14.95
CA TRP A 42 -5.88 -5.24 15.03
C TRP A 42 -5.35 -3.89 14.57
N LEU A 43 -6.23 -3.10 13.98
CA LEU A 43 -6.02 -1.68 13.70
C LEU A 43 -7.23 -0.89 14.13
N ILE A 44 -6.99 0.26 14.75
CA ILE A 44 -8.05 1.22 15.03
C ILE A 44 -8.47 1.89 13.72
N LYS A 45 -9.77 1.94 13.46
CA LYS A 45 -10.29 2.70 12.32
C LYS A 45 -10.00 4.19 12.49
N PRO A 46 -9.75 4.93 11.40
CA PRO A 46 -9.63 6.38 11.44
C PRO A 46 -10.85 7.03 12.12
N GLU A 47 -10.67 8.20 12.67
CA GLU A 47 -11.74 8.90 13.41
C GLU A 47 -12.98 9.12 12.55
N PHE A 48 -12.82 9.50 11.29
CA PHE A 48 -13.93 9.72 10.37
C PHE A 48 -14.78 8.47 10.09
N MET A 49 -14.23 7.27 10.25
CA MET A 49 -14.96 6.00 10.15
C MET A 49 -15.63 5.58 11.48
N ARG A 50 -15.24 6.20 12.61
CA ARG A 50 -15.79 5.87 13.95
C ARG A 50 -16.87 6.84 14.40
N ARG A 51 -17.03 7.95 13.71
CA ARG A 51 -18.04 8.96 14.02
C ARG A 51 -19.44 8.40 13.82
N THR A 52 -20.34 8.77 14.74
CA THR A 52 -21.77 8.36 14.70
C THR A 52 -22.66 9.43 14.09
N ASP A 53 -22.15 10.67 13.94
CA ASP A 53 -22.88 11.84 13.43
C ASP A 53 -22.87 11.94 11.90
N LYS A 54 -21.95 11.24 11.24
CA LYS A 54 -21.82 11.22 9.77
C LYS A 54 -21.51 9.81 9.26
N THR A 55 -21.99 9.50 8.07
CA THR A 55 -21.67 8.27 7.37
C THR A 55 -20.51 8.53 6.40
N PHE A 56 -19.46 7.75 6.52
CA PHE A 56 -18.33 7.77 5.58
C PHE A 56 -18.68 6.95 4.33
N ASP A 57 -18.57 7.57 3.16
CA ASP A 57 -18.69 6.90 1.87
C ASP A 57 -17.32 6.91 1.15
N PRO A 58 -16.65 5.74 1.03
CA PRO A 58 -15.34 5.66 0.38
C PRO A 58 -15.37 5.91 -1.13
N PHE A 59 -16.54 5.97 -1.74
CA PHE A 59 -16.73 6.19 -3.18
C PHE A 59 -17.22 7.61 -3.49
N ALA A 60 -17.45 8.43 -2.48
CA ALA A 60 -17.84 9.82 -2.68
C ALA A 60 -16.72 10.63 -3.33
N GLU A 61 -17.07 11.46 -4.30
CA GLU A 61 -16.13 12.38 -4.95
C GLU A 61 -15.80 13.60 -4.06
N THR A 62 -16.59 13.80 -3.01
CA THR A 62 -16.40 14.92 -2.07
C THR A 62 -15.34 14.59 -1.04
N PRO A 63 -14.47 15.57 -0.68
CA PRO A 63 -13.52 15.39 0.41
C PRO A 63 -14.23 14.99 1.71
N VAL A 64 -13.61 14.08 2.46
CA VAL A 64 -14.09 13.73 3.80
C VAL A 64 -13.86 14.92 4.74
N ASP A 65 -14.89 15.38 5.43
CA ASP A 65 -14.79 16.48 6.38
C ASP A 65 -13.70 16.24 7.44
N GLY A 66 -12.75 17.16 7.51
CA GLY A 66 -11.65 17.09 8.47
C GLY A 66 -10.47 16.21 8.04
N VAL A 67 -10.53 15.61 6.86
CA VAL A 67 -9.41 14.88 6.26
C VAL A 67 -8.77 15.74 5.18
N ILE A 68 -7.51 16.08 5.38
CA ILE A 68 -6.72 16.82 4.40
C ILE A 68 -5.94 15.80 3.58
N ALA A 69 -6.07 15.87 2.26
CA ALA A 69 -5.28 15.03 1.37
C ALA A 69 -3.78 15.29 1.59
N ALA A 70 -3.06 14.23 1.94
CA ALA A 70 -1.63 14.27 2.21
C ALA A 70 -0.81 14.02 0.93
N GLN A 71 0.49 14.15 1.06
CA GLN A 71 1.46 13.73 0.06
C GLN A 71 2.38 12.71 0.71
N CYS A 72 2.56 11.58 0.05
CA CYS A 72 3.52 10.56 0.43
C CYS A 72 4.67 10.53 -0.57
N SER A 73 5.92 10.54 -0.10
CA SER A 73 7.09 10.40 -0.95
C SER A 73 7.89 9.18 -0.52
N VAL A 74 8.23 8.34 -1.48
CA VAL A 74 9.01 7.11 -1.27
C VAL A 74 10.27 7.16 -2.10
N GLN A 75 11.43 7.05 -1.47
CA GLN A 75 12.72 6.95 -2.14
C GLN A 75 13.28 5.54 -2.01
N VAL A 76 13.52 4.92 -3.15
CA VAL A 76 14.17 3.60 -3.21
C VAL A 76 15.69 3.81 -3.28
N ILE A 77 16.40 3.42 -2.23
CA ILE A 77 17.85 3.61 -2.11
C ILE A 77 18.60 2.37 -2.61
N ALA A 78 18.36 1.23 -1.99
CA ALA A 78 19.11 0.00 -2.29
C ALA A 78 18.28 -1.24 -1.96
N GLY A 79 18.67 -2.38 -2.53
CA GLY A 79 18.24 -3.70 -2.11
C GLY A 79 19.39 -4.50 -1.51
N GLN A 80 19.06 -5.51 -0.71
CA GLN A 80 20.05 -6.42 -0.14
C GLN A 80 19.56 -7.87 -0.26
N PHE A 81 20.43 -8.76 -0.70
CA PHE A 81 20.18 -10.21 -0.78
C PHE A 81 18.95 -10.59 -1.58
N LEU A 82 18.62 -9.85 -2.67
CA LEU A 82 17.46 -10.14 -3.50
C LEU A 82 17.64 -11.43 -4.30
N SER A 83 18.86 -11.69 -4.77
CA SER A 83 19.24 -12.92 -5.49
C SER A 83 20.71 -13.17 -5.39
N SER A 84 21.11 -14.44 -5.26
CA SER A 84 22.51 -14.88 -5.39
C SER A 84 23.02 -14.89 -6.84
N LYS A 85 22.12 -14.71 -7.80
CA LYS A 85 22.44 -14.74 -9.23
C LYS A 85 22.79 -13.34 -9.76
N ARG A 86 23.56 -13.29 -10.83
CA ARG A 86 23.81 -12.06 -11.59
C ARG A 86 22.62 -11.74 -12.48
N VAL A 87 21.55 -11.22 -11.89
CA VAL A 87 20.33 -10.81 -12.58
C VAL A 87 20.13 -9.31 -12.48
N GLY A 88 19.43 -8.74 -13.45
CA GLY A 88 18.95 -7.36 -13.35
C GLY A 88 17.80 -7.28 -12.35
N THR A 89 17.80 -6.25 -11.53
CA THR A 89 16.77 -6.01 -10.50
C THR A 89 16.18 -4.61 -10.63
N TYR A 90 14.94 -4.46 -10.29
CA TYR A 90 14.24 -3.19 -10.15
C TYR A 90 13.25 -3.28 -8.99
N VAL A 91 12.73 -2.16 -8.56
CA VAL A 91 11.70 -2.07 -7.51
C VAL A 91 10.48 -1.38 -8.07
N GLU A 92 9.32 -1.98 -7.86
CA GLU A 92 8.02 -1.37 -8.07
C GLU A 92 7.47 -0.89 -6.73
N VAL A 93 6.87 0.29 -6.73
CA VAL A 93 6.24 0.90 -5.56
C VAL A 93 4.82 1.23 -5.93
N ASP A 94 3.87 0.49 -5.38
CA ASP A 94 2.46 0.66 -5.63
C ASP A 94 1.75 1.17 -4.38
N MET A 95 0.80 2.07 -4.58
CA MET A 95 -0.05 2.58 -3.52
C MET A 95 -1.48 2.06 -3.68
N TYR A 96 -2.01 1.52 -2.59
CA TYR A 96 -3.37 1.02 -2.50
C TYR A 96 -4.15 1.82 -1.47
N GLY A 97 -5.14 2.56 -1.91
CA GLY A 97 -5.97 3.43 -1.09
C GLY A 97 -7.39 3.55 -1.60
N LEU A 98 -7.96 4.75 -1.51
CA LEU A 98 -9.26 5.07 -2.08
C LEU A 98 -9.17 5.19 -3.61
N PRO A 99 -10.25 4.92 -4.36
CA PRO A 99 -10.27 5.10 -5.82
C PRO A 99 -9.95 6.53 -6.27
N THR A 100 -10.20 7.51 -5.39
CA THR A 100 -10.03 8.95 -5.65
C THR A 100 -8.66 9.51 -5.22
N ASP A 101 -7.79 8.69 -4.59
CA ASP A 101 -6.56 9.19 -3.97
C ASP A 101 -5.61 9.79 -4.98
N THR A 102 -4.92 9.01 -5.75
CA THR A 102 -3.93 9.51 -6.71
C THR A 102 -4.20 9.04 -8.12
N ILE A 103 -3.85 9.88 -9.10
CA ILE A 103 -3.96 9.52 -10.53
C ILE A 103 -2.88 8.50 -10.90
N ARG A 104 -1.70 8.61 -10.29
CA ARG A 104 -0.59 7.68 -10.50
C ARG A 104 -0.27 6.97 -9.21
N ASN A 105 -0.61 5.70 -9.14
CA ASN A 105 -0.44 4.84 -7.97
C ASN A 105 0.67 3.79 -8.12
N GLU A 106 1.42 3.82 -9.21
CA GLU A 106 2.50 2.89 -9.53
C GLU A 106 3.74 3.63 -10.00
N PHE A 107 4.88 3.30 -9.43
CA PHE A 107 6.20 3.77 -9.85
C PHE A 107 7.18 2.61 -9.93
N ARG A 108 8.18 2.74 -10.80
CA ARG A 108 9.20 1.72 -11.00
C ARG A 108 10.57 2.37 -11.14
N THR A 109 11.57 1.81 -10.48
CA THR A 109 12.97 2.22 -10.63
C THR A 109 13.55 1.77 -11.98
N LYS A 110 14.66 2.35 -12.37
CA LYS A 110 15.50 1.80 -13.43
C LYS A 110 16.04 0.44 -13.04
N VAL A 111 16.33 -0.37 -14.05
CA VAL A 111 16.95 -1.69 -13.83
C VAL A 111 18.42 -1.52 -13.50
N VAL A 112 18.86 -2.09 -12.37
CA VAL A 112 20.28 -2.25 -12.04
C VAL A 112 20.73 -3.60 -12.61
N PRO A 113 21.60 -3.64 -13.64
CA PRO A 113 21.95 -4.88 -14.30
C PRO A 113 22.92 -5.72 -13.47
N ALA A 114 22.83 -7.03 -13.62
CA ALA A 114 23.80 -8.03 -13.13
C ALA A 114 24.16 -7.93 -11.63
N ASN A 115 23.29 -7.35 -10.80
CA ASN A 115 23.49 -7.22 -9.36
C ASN A 115 22.21 -7.57 -8.61
N GLY A 116 22.09 -8.83 -8.20
CA GLY A 116 21.00 -9.29 -7.32
C GLY A 116 21.35 -9.22 -5.82
N LEU A 117 22.62 -9.02 -5.47
CA LEU A 117 23.06 -9.11 -4.10
C LEU A 117 22.87 -7.80 -3.33
N ASN A 118 23.33 -6.69 -3.90
CA ASN A 118 23.30 -5.36 -3.27
C ASN A 118 23.08 -4.23 -4.29
N PRO A 119 22.00 -4.27 -5.06
CA PRO A 119 21.73 -3.23 -6.05
C PRO A 119 21.48 -1.88 -5.38
N MET A 120 22.08 -0.82 -5.94
CA MET A 120 21.86 0.56 -5.56
C MET A 120 21.01 1.24 -6.62
N TYR A 121 19.83 1.72 -6.24
CA TYR A 121 18.90 2.38 -7.17
C TYR A 121 19.07 3.89 -7.16
N ASN A 122 19.19 4.50 -5.98
CA ASN A 122 19.40 5.95 -5.78
C ASN A 122 18.50 6.83 -6.66
N GLU A 123 17.26 6.41 -6.84
CA GLU A 123 16.28 7.15 -7.63
C GLU A 123 15.82 8.41 -6.88
N GLU A 124 15.32 9.38 -7.63
CA GLU A 124 14.56 10.48 -7.03
C GLU A 124 13.31 9.93 -6.34
N ALA A 125 12.83 10.64 -5.32
CA ALA A 125 11.65 10.22 -4.58
C ALA A 125 10.39 10.18 -5.47
N PHE A 126 9.69 9.07 -5.46
CA PHE A 126 8.38 8.92 -6.06
C PHE A 126 7.34 9.62 -5.20
N CYS A 127 6.58 10.53 -5.78
CA CYS A 127 5.57 11.32 -5.07
C CYS A 127 4.17 10.84 -5.39
N PHE A 128 3.47 10.35 -4.36
CA PHE A 128 2.04 10.12 -4.40
C PHE A 128 1.33 11.36 -3.84
N ARG A 129 0.49 11.97 -4.66
CA ARG A 129 -0.24 13.20 -4.31
C ARG A 129 -1.69 12.87 -4.04
N LYS A 130 -2.30 13.55 -3.08
CA LYS A 130 -3.70 13.35 -2.64
C LYS A 130 -3.94 11.92 -2.10
N VAL A 131 -3.20 11.58 -1.07
CA VAL A 131 -3.32 10.32 -0.33
C VAL A 131 -4.19 10.51 0.90
#